data_7f96248875fc12639f7977a480cb3bf3
#
_entry.id   7f96248875fc12639f7977a480cb3bf3
#
_cell.length_a   1.000
_cell.length_b   1.000
_cell.length_c   1.000
_cell.angle_alpha   90.00
_cell.angle_beta   90.00
_cell.angle_gamma   90.00
#
_symmetry.space_group_name_H-M   'P 1'
#
loop_
_entity.id
_entity.type
_entity.pdbx_description
1 polymer ?
#
loop_
_entity_poly.entity_id
_entity_poly.type
_entity_poly.pdbx_seq_one_letter_code
_entity_poly.pdbx_strand_id
1 'polypeptide(L)'
;MFEPSLIEKIKTKKIYALEGNIGAGKTTFLKILANFFKDIEFVEEPVSQWQNLGGMNLLDSFYTDPKRWGFSFEFYSMLTKIKALLNAANSDKPIIIIERSILSNKVFMDISKELDKLDKMEYRMLMTTYNFYSQHVYPHLEGIIYLDTPVDECVRRITKRNRGEECSIEKSYLELLKKRFDELTNSSTMVVIRIDGLYDCERDTKRVCEDIASHLHPNQSPKAVLPIDEN
;
A
#
# COMPACT_ATOMS: atom_id res chain seq x y z
N MET A 1 8.43 -10.41 -19.55
CA MET A 1 8.64 -11.65 -18.77
C MET A 1 9.61 -11.29 -17.66
N PHE A 2 9.28 -11.56 -16.40
CA PHE A 2 10.19 -11.28 -15.27
C PHE A 2 11.32 -12.32 -15.29
N GLU A 3 12.54 -11.89 -14.95
CA GLU A 3 13.66 -12.83 -14.84
C GLU A 3 13.38 -13.85 -13.73
N PRO A 4 13.56 -15.16 -13.97
CA PRO A 4 13.35 -16.18 -12.93
C PRO A 4 14.15 -15.91 -11.64
N SER A 5 15.32 -15.29 -11.77
CA SER A 5 16.16 -14.87 -10.64
C SER A 5 15.49 -13.88 -9.68
N LEU A 6 14.60 -13.00 -10.18
CA LEU A 6 13.87 -12.01 -9.34
C LEU A 6 12.79 -12.69 -8.49
N ILE A 7 12.09 -13.67 -9.06
CA ILE A 7 11.08 -14.44 -8.33
C ILE A 7 11.73 -15.27 -7.22
N GLU A 8 12.90 -15.85 -7.48
CA GLU A 8 13.64 -16.58 -6.44
C GLU A 8 14.14 -15.63 -5.32
N LYS A 9 14.63 -14.45 -5.68
CA LYS A 9 15.05 -13.45 -4.67
C LYS A 9 13.89 -13.01 -3.77
N ILE A 10 12.70 -12.80 -4.33
CA ILE A 10 11.55 -12.36 -3.51
C ILE A 10 11.15 -13.42 -2.48
N LYS A 11 11.36 -14.71 -2.76
CA LYS A 11 11.08 -15.81 -1.83
C LYS A 11 11.97 -15.78 -0.58
N THR A 12 13.09 -15.08 -0.61
CA THR A 12 14.00 -14.94 0.53
C THR A 12 13.66 -13.74 1.42
N LYS A 13 12.68 -12.93 1.03
CA LYS A 13 12.30 -11.69 1.72
C LYS A 13 11.03 -11.88 2.54
N LYS A 14 10.99 -11.24 3.70
CA LYS A 14 9.76 -11.04 4.46
C LYS A 14 9.09 -9.77 3.95
N ILE A 15 7.85 -9.87 3.48
CA ILE A 15 7.15 -8.74 2.87
C ILE A 15 5.99 -8.34 3.78
N TYR A 16 5.89 -7.05 4.07
CA TYR A 16 4.77 -6.45 4.78
C TYR A 16 4.12 -5.38 3.89
N ALA A 17 2.79 -5.35 3.89
CA ALA A 17 2.03 -4.35 3.15
C ALA A 17 1.55 -3.24 4.09
N LEU A 18 1.92 -1.98 3.81
CA LEU A 18 1.34 -0.81 4.47
C LEU A 18 0.03 -0.45 3.76
N GLU A 19 -1.08 -0.75 4.40
CA GLU A 19 -2.42 -0.56 3.87
C GLU A 19 -3.20 0.52 4.62
N GLY A 20 -4.28 1.02 4.04
CA GLY A 20 -5.13 2.05 4.63
C GLY A 20 -5.82 2.90 3.56
N ASN A 21 -6.73 3.76 3.98
CA ASN A 21 -7.56 4.58 3.09
C ASN A 21 -6.74 5.58 2.24
N ILE A 22 -7.36 6.20 1.23
CA ILE A 22 -6.82 7.38 0.55
C ILE A 22 -6.77 8.51 1.59
N GLY A 23 -5.65 9.25 1.63
CA GLY A 23 -5.46 10.28 2.64
C GLY A 23 -5.12 9.77 4.05
N ALA A 24 -4.96 8.46 4.27
CA ALA A 24 -4.62 7.92 5.59
C ALA A 24 -3.25 8.36 6.12
N GLY A 25 -2.33 8.82 5.26
CA GLY A 25 -0.99 9.26 5.65
C GLY A 25 0.11 8.21 5.44
N LYS A 26 -0.16 7.16 4.66
CA LYS A 26 0.77 6.04 4.44
C LYS A 26 2.16 6.46 3.98
N THR A 27 2.26 7.30 2.95
CA THR A 27 3.55 7.76 2.42
C THR A 27 4.38 8.52 3.48
N THR A 28 3.71 9.34 4.29
CA THR A 28 4.37 10.04 5.42
C THR A 28 4.85 9.03 6.45
N PHE A 29 4.00 8.07 6.80
CA PHE A 29 4.33 7.02 7.75
C PHE A 29 5.48 6.13 7.26
N LEU A 30 5.47 5.75 5.97
CA LEU A 30 6.56 4.99 5.35
C LEU A 30 7.91 5.71 5.48
N LYS A 31 7.92 7.03 5.28
CA LYS A 31 9.14 7.86 5.44
C LYS A 31 9.62 7.91 6.88
N ILE A 32 8.71 7.97 7.84
CA ILE A 32 9.05 7.89 9.27
C ILE A 32 9.71 6.55 9.58
N LEU A 33 9.10 5.44 9.14
CA LEU A 33 9.68 4.11 9.31
C LEU A 33 11.07 3.98 8.65
N ALA A 34 11.25 4.55 7.46
CA ALA A 34 12.54 4.52 6.75
C ALA A 34 13.65 5.29 7.47
N ASN A 35 13.30 6.32 8.24
CA ASN A 35 14.26 7.01 9.11
C ASN A 35 14.66 6.16 10.32
N PHE A 36 13.73 5.36 10.84
CA PHE A 36 13.92 4.56 12.04
C PHE A 36 14.62 3.21 11.75
N PHE A 37 14.20 2.50 10.70
CA PHE A 37 14.72 1.17 10.34
C PHE A 37 15.72 1.26 9.17
N LYS A 38 16.96 0.82 9.39
CA LYS A 38 18.01 0.83 8.35
C LYS A 38 18.17 -0.50 7.63
N ASP A 39 17.66 -1.58 8.22
CA ASP A 39 17.70 -2.96 7.71
C ASP A 39 16.44 -3.37 6.95
N ILE A 40 15.54 -2.41 6.68
CA ILE A 40 14.30 -2.63 5.94
C ILE A 40 14.33 -1.87 4.62
N GLU A 41 13.92 -2.53 3.54
CA GLU A 41 13.68 -1.89 2.24
C GLU A 41 12.27 -1.33 2.19
N PHE A 42 12.14 -0.06 1.83
CA PHE A 42 10.86 0.64 1.75
C PHE A 42 10.51 0.97 0.30
N VAL A 43 9.28 0.63 -0.09
CA VAL A 43 8.78 0.81 -1.45
C VAL A 43 7.57 1.73 -1.42
N GLU A 44 7.70 2.94 -1.95
CA GLU A 44 6.58 3.87 -2.10
C GLU A 44 5.63 3.40 -3.23
N GLU A 45 4.36 3.75 -3.11
CA GLU A 45 3.38 3.55 -4.18
C GLU A 45 3.82 4.32 -5.44
N PRO A 46 3.88 3.70 -6.64
CA PRO A 46 4.45 4.31 -7.85
C PRO A 46 3.51 5.31 -8.53
N VAL A 47 2.92 6.23 -7.78
CA VAL A 47 1.93 7.21 -8.24
C VAL A 47 2.47 8.08 -9.37
N SER A 48 3.75 8.46 -9.32
CA SER A 48 4.38 9.27 -10.38
C SER A 48 4.34 8.60 -11.75
N GLN A 49 4.38 7.26 -11.81
CA GLN A 49 4.25 6.51 -13.07
C GLN A 49 2.82 6.56 -13.62
N TRP A 50 1.82 6.73 -12.74
CA TRP A 50 0.42 6.86 -13.15
C TRP A 50 0.08 8.28 -13.58
N GLN A 51 0.74 9.27 -12.99
CA GLN A 51 0.61 10.69 -13.35
C GLN A 51 1.34 11.05 -14.65
N ASN A 52 2.32 10.25 -15.06
CA ASN A 52 3.08 10.49 -16.28
C ASN A 52 3.36 9.19 -17.04
N LEU A 53 2.36 8.67 -17.72
CA LEU A 53 2.50 7.53 -18.63
C LEU A 53 2.68 8.04 -20.06
N GLY A 54 3.95 8.22 -20.47
CA GLY A 54 4.26 8.76 -21.81
C GLY A 54 3.70 10.15 -22.08
N GLY A 55 3.69 11.02 -21.08
CA GLY A 55 3.13 12.37 -21.15
C GLY A 55 1.64 12.48 -20.84
N MET A 56 0.96 11.36 -20.55
CA MET A 56 -0.46 11.31 -20.20
C MET A 56 -0.64 10.98 -18.71
N ASN A 57 -1.64 11.59 -18.06
CA ASN A 57 -1.99 11.32 -16.68
C ASN A 57 -3.11 10.28 -16.60
N LEU A 58 -2.73 9.00 -16.42
CA LEU A 58 -3.67 7.89 -16.30
C LEU A 58 -4.51 7.97 -15.02
N LEU A 59 -3.93 8.49 -13.92
CA LEU A 59 -4.64 8.67 -12.65
C LEU A 59 -5.77 9.69 -12.79
N ASP A 60 -5.50 10.82 -13.44
CA ASP A 60 -6.51 11.84 -13.74
C ASP A 60 -7.61 11.29 -14.66
N SER A 61 -7.23 10.57 -15.71
CA SER A 61 -8.17 9.90 -16.61
C SER A 61 -9.10 8.95 -15.85
N PHE A 62 -8.56 8.17 -14.90
CA PHE A 62 -9.35 7.26 -14.07
C PHE A 62 -10.35 8.00 -13.19
N TYR A 63 -9.97 9.08 -12.53
CA TYR A 63 -10.90 9.84 -11.67
C TYR A 63 -11.94 10.61 -12.50
N THR A 64 -11.58 11.05 -13.70
CA THR A 64 -12.50 11.78 -14.61
C THR A 64 -13.55 10.86 -15.25
N ASP A 65 -13.14 9.69 -15.75
CA ASP A 65 -14.04 8.70 -16.37
C ASP A 65 -13.67 7.28 -15.91
N PRO A 66 -14.12 6.90 -14.71
CA PRO A 66 -13.78 5.59 -14.14
C PRO A 66 -14.33 4.40 -14.96
N LYS A 67 -15.44 4.57 -15.69
CA LYS A 67 -15.99 3.53 -16.58
C LYS A 67 -15.06 3.23 -17.75
N ARG A 68 -14.48 4.26 -18.33
CA ARG A 68 -13.56 4.11 -19.49
C ARG A 68 -12.19 3.61 -19.06
N TRP A 69 -11.69 4.10 -17.95
CA TRP A 69 -10.28 3.93 -17.56
C TRP A 69 -10.05 2.98 -16.38
N GLY A 70 -11.13 2.51 -15.73
CA GLY A 70 -11.03 1.67 -14.52
C GLY A 70 -10.22 0.40 -14.75
N PHE A 71 -10.52 -0.34 -15.82
CA PHE A 71 -9.74 -1.54 -16.18
C PHE A 71 -8.26 -1.21 -16.43
N SER A 72 -8.00 -0.21 -17.26
CA SER A 72 -6.62 0.16 -17.63
C SER A 72 -5.82 0.63 -16.43
N PHE A 73 -6.43 1.42 -15.54
CA PHE A 73 -5.79 1.91 -14.33
C PHE A 73 -5.50 0.77 -13.36
N GLU A 74 -6.47 -0.09 -13.04
CA GLU A 74 -6.27 -1.19 -12.11
C GLU A 74 -5.22 -2.18 -12.61
N PHE A 75 -5.24 -2.52 -13.91
CA PHE A 75 -4.22 -3.37 -14.52
C PHE A 75 -2.82 -2.75 -14.40
N TYR A 76 -2.68 -1.48 -14.78
CA TYR A 76 -1.39 -0.80 -14.78
C TYR A 76 -0.87 -0.55 -13.36
N SER A 77 -1.76 -0.23 -12.42
CA SER A 77 -1.38 -0.06 -11.01
C SER A 77 -0.86 -1.35 -10.39
N MET A 78 -1.51 -2.50 -10.64
CA MET A 78 -1.00 -3.80 -10.24
C MET A 78 0.38 -4.08 -10.84
N LEU A 79 0.54 -3.90 -12.15
CA LEU A 79 1.79 -4.17 -12.86
C LEU A 79 2.94 -3.35 -12.29
N THR A 80 2.72 -2.06 -12.05
CA THR A 80 3.76 -1.15 -11.55
C THR A 80 4.13 -1.43 -10.09
N LYS A 81 3.17 -1.80 -9.23
CA LYS A 81 3.43 -2.23 -7.85
C LYS A 81 4.25 -3.52 -7.82
N ILE A 82 3.91 -4.48 -8.66
CA ILE A 82 4.67 -5.74 -8.77
C ILE A 82 6.08 -5.47 -9.25
N LYS A 83 6.25 -4.64 -10.28
CA LYS A 83 7.58 -4.24 -10.76
C LYS A 83 8.39 -3.57 -9.66
N ALA A 84 7.79 -2.68 -8.87
CA ALA A 84 8.46 -2.01 -7.76
C ALA A 84 8.90 -3.02 -6.69
N LEU A 85 8.03 -3.96 -6.31
CA LEU A 85 8.36 -5.02 -5.35
C LEU A 85 9.49 -5.94 -5.85
N LEU A 86 9.44 -6.38 -7.10
CA LEU A 86 10.49 -7.22 -7.69
C LEU A 86 11.83 -6.48 -7.77
N ASN A 87 11.81 -5.18 -8.06
CA ASN A 87 13.03 -4.37 -8.03
C ASN A 87 13.62 -4.28 -6.61
N ALA A 88 12.76 -4.10 -5.60
CA ALA A 88 13.16 -4.06 -4.19
C ALA A 88 13.77 -5.39 -3.71
N ALA A 89 13.40 -6.52 -4.32
CA ALA A 89 13.99 -7.83 -3.99
C ALA A 89 15.50 -7.92 -4.30
N ASN A 90 16.05 -7.00 -5.08
CA ASN A 90 17.50 -6.90 -5.33
C ASN A 90 18.27 -6.27 -4.16
N SER A 91 17.59 -5.62 -3.22
CA SER A 91 18.21 -5.13 -1.99
C SER A 91 18.79 -6.29 -1.17
N ASP A 92 19.85 -6.06 -0.42
CA ASP A 92 20.43 -7.00 0.55
C ASP A 92 19.61 -7.11 1.84
N LYS A 93 18.68 -6.18 2.06
CA LYS A 93 17.84 -6.14 3.25
C LYS A 93 16.83 -7.31 3.29
N PRO A 94 16.65 -7.95 4.46
CA PRO A 94 15.81 -9.16 4.56
C PRO A 94 14.31 -8.87 4.59
N ILE A 95 13.92 -7.63 4.92
CA ILE A 95 12.52 -7.22 5.06
C ILE A 95 12.21 -6.14 4.04
N ILE A 96 11.03 -6.23 3.42
CA ILE A 96 10.49 -5.22 2.51
C ILE A 96 9.15 -4.74 3.08
N ILE A 97 8.97 -3.43 3.22
CA ILE A 97 7.66 -2.82 3.50
C ILE A 97 7.23 -2.05 2.26
N ILE A 98 6.09 -2.43 1.68
CA ILE A 98 5.55 -1.76 0.50
C ILE A 98 4.32 -0.92 0.84
N GLU A 99 4.26 0.31 0.33
CA GLU A 99 3.06 1.12 0.39
C GLU A 99 2.06 0.60 -0.65
N ARG A 100 0.95 0.06 -0.18
CA ARG A 100 -0.07 -0.66 -0.93
C ARG A 100 0.45 -1.88 -1.70
N SER A 101 -0.11 -3.00 -1.39
CA SER A 101 0.11 -4.24 -2.13
C SER A 101 -1.00 -4.45 -3.17
N ILE A 102 -1.00 -5.62 -3.81
CA ILE A 102 -2.12 -6.06 -4.64
C ILE A 102 -3.42 -6.27 -3.83
N LEU A 103 -3.34 -6.39 -2.48
CA LEU A 103 -4.53 -6.43 -1.63
C LEU A 103 -5.37 -5.16 -1.78
N SER A 104 -4.72 -3.98 -1.84
CA SER A 104 -5.42 -2.74 -2.18
C SER A 104 -6.12 -2.82 -3.54
N ASN A 105 -5.46 -3.36 -4.57
CA ASN A 105 -6.09 -3.50 -5.89
C ASN A 105 -7.36 -4.37 -5.80
N LYS A 106 -7.32 -5.47 -5.02
CA LYS A 106 -8.51 -6.30 -4.81
C LYS A 106 -9.66 -5.48 -4.20
N VAL A 107 -9.37 -4.66 -3.18
CA VAL A 107 -10.35 -3.77 -2.56
C VAL A 107 -10.92 -2.77 -3.58
N PHE A 108 -10.07 -2.10 -4.34
CA PHE A 108 -10.50 -1.12 -5.35
C PHE A 108 -11.29 -1.75 -6.50
N MET A 109 -10.87 -2.92 -6.99
CA MET A 109 -11.58 -3.65 -8.04
C MET A 109 -12.96 -4.11 -7.58
N ASP A 110 -13.09 -4.60 -6.35
CA ASP A 110 -14.38 -5.02 -5.79
C ASP A 110 -15.36 -3.84 -5.69
N ILE A 111 -14.89 -2.69 -5.21
CA ILE A 111 -15.69 -1.46 -5.16
C ILE A 111 -16.02 -0.96 -6.56
N SER A 112 -15.06 -0.97 -7.49
CA SER A 112 -15.29 -0.53 -8.87
C SER A 112 -16.33 -1.39 -9.58
N LYS A 113 -16.35 -2.70 -9.30
CA LYS A 113 -17.40 -3.60 -9.78
C LYS A 113 -18.76 -3.30 -9.14
N GLU A 114 -18.80 -3.07 -7.82
CA GLU A 114 -20.02 -2.73 -7.07
C GLU A 114 -20.67 -1.44 -7.58
N LEU A 115 -19.84 -0.47 -7.97
CA LEU A 115 -20.26 0.83 -8.50
C LEU A 115 -20.41 0.88 -10.02
N ASP A 116 -20.50 -0.26 -10.71
CA ASP A 116 -20.60 -0.36 -12.18
C ASP A 116 -19.50 0.41 -12.96
N LYS A 117 -18.32 0.56 -12.37
CA LYS A 117 -17.14 1.17 -13.00
C LYS A 117 -16.29 0.14 -13.77
N LEU A 118 -16.48 -1.15 -13.49
CA LEU A 118 -15.90 -2.29 -14.20
C LEU A 118 -17.02 -3.22 -14.66
N ASP A 119 -16.99 -3.62 -15.90
CA ASP A 119 -17.90 -4.65 -16.38
C ASP A 119 -17.50 -6.05 -15.85
N LYS A 120 -18.37 -7.02 -16.06
CA LYS A 120 -18.18 -8.38 -15.56
C LYS A 120 -16.96 -9.08 -16.19
N MET A 121 -16.65 -8.79 -17.45
CA MET A 121 -15.52 -9.39 -18.16
C MET A 121 -14.21 -8.75 -17.68
N GLU A 122 -14.15 -7.43 -17.63
CA GLU A 122 -13.00 -6.66 -17.12
C GLU A 122 -12.63 -7.09 -15.71
N TYR A 123 -13.63 -7.17 -14.82
CA TYR A 123 -13.39 -7.64 -13.44
C TYR A 123 -12.82 -9.07 -13.41
N ARG A 124 -13.31 -9.99 -14.24
CA ARG A 124 -12.78 -11.35 -14.31
C ARG A 124 -11.34 -11.41 -14.81
N MET A 125 -11.02 -10.59 -15.81
CA MET A 125 -9.65 -10.48 -16.34
C MET A 125 -8.69 -9.95 -15.25
N LEU A 126 -9.08 -8.89 -14.55
CA LEU A 126 -8.29 -8.34 -13.45
C LEU A 126 -8.13 -9.34 -12.30
N MET A 127 -9.19 -10.07 -11.94
CA MET A 127 -9.11 -11.11 -10.92
C MET A 127 -8.22 -12.29 -11.32
N THR A 128 -8.18 -12.65 -12.59
CA THR A 128 -7.26 -13.67 -13.09
C THR A 128 -5.82 -13.21 -12.92
N THR A 129 -5.53 -11.96 -13.27
CA THR A 129 -4.21 -11.33 -13.09
C THR A 129 -3.84 -11.22 -11.60
N TYR A 130 -4.78 -10.78 -10.76
CA TYR A 130 -4.59 -10.71 -9.31
C TYR A 130 -4.24 -12.09 -8.73
N ASN A 131 -4.99 -13.13 -9.06
CA ASN A 131 -4.76 -14.49 -8.57
C ASN A 131 -3.39 -15.02 -8.99
N PHE A 132 -2.99 -14.78 -10.23
CA PHE A 132 -1.67 -15.16 -10.71
C PHE A 132 -0.55 -14.50 -9.89
N TYR A 133 -0.64 -13.18 -9.67
CA TYR A 133 0.36 -12.48 -8.90
C TYR A 133 0.33 -12.83 -7.41
N SER A 134 -0.85 -13.02 -6.83
CA SER A 134 -0.99 -13.47 -5.45
C SER A 134 -0.29 -14.80 -5.21
N GLN A 135 -0.39 -15.74 -6.15
CA GLN A 135 0.21 -17.06 -6.02
C GLN A 135 1.71 -17.09 -6.30
N HIS A 136 2.21 -16.25 -7.21
CA HIS A 136 3.56 -16.37 -7.72
C HIS A 136 4.51 -15.25 -7.27
N VAL A 137 4.00 -14.08 -6.91
CA VAL A 137 4.81 -12.92 -6.54
C VAL A 137 4.62 -12.54 -5.07
N TYR A 138 3.43 -12.79 -4.49
CA TYR A 138 3.11 -12.49 -3.09
C TYR A 138 2.88 -13.71 -2.17
N PRO A 139 3.42 -14.91 -2.45
CA PRO A 139 3.21 -16.06 -1.55
C PRO A 139 3.87 -15.87 -0.18
N HIS A 140 4.74 -14.87 -0.03
CA HIS A 140 5.52 -14.54 1.17
C HIS A 140 5.10 -13.21 1.80
N LEU A 141 3.85 -12.77 1.60
CA LEU A 141 3.31 -11.64 2.36
C LEU A 141 3.08 -12.10 3.81
N GLU A 142 3.95 -11.63 4.72
CA GLU A 142 3.96 -12.02 6.13
C GLU A 142 2.86 -11.33 6.93
N GLY A 143 2.54 -10.08 6.56
CA GLY A 143 1.54 -9.32 7.30
C GLY A 143 1.16 -7.99 6.68
N ILE A 144 0.19 -7.37 7.33
CA ILE A 144 -0.38 -6.08 6.98
C ILE A 144 -0.10 -5.09 8.11
N ILE A 145 0.51 -3.96 7.80
CA ILE A 145 0.56 -2.79 8.67
C ILE A 145 -0.62 -1.92 8.23
N TYR A 146 -1.68 -1.87 9.02
CA TYR A 146 -2.89 -1.14 8.69
C TYR A 146 -2.93 0.21 9.40
N LEU A 147 -2.82 1.28 8.62
CA LEU A 147 -2.96 2.64 9.12
C LEU A 147 -4.44 3.01 9.19
N ASP A 148 -5.01 2.85 10.38
CA ASP A 148 -6.43 3.03 10.69
C ASP A 148 -6.74 4.50 10.96
N THR A 149 -7.06 5.24 9.90
CA THR A 149 -7.33 6.68 9.96
C THR A 149 -8.84 6.93 9.78
N PRO A 150 -9.46 7.73 10.66
CA PRO A 150 -10.86 8.14 10.50
C PRO A 150 -11.10 8.83 9.16
N VAL A 151 -12.27 8.60 8.56
CA VAL A 151 -12.61 9.12 7.23
C VAL A 151 -12.55 10.65 7.19
N ASP A 152 -13.02 11.34 8.23
CA ASP A 152 -12.99 12.81 8.29
C ASP A 152 -11.55 13.35 8.24
N GLU A 153 -10.61 12.67 8.88
CA GLU A 153 -9.20 13.02 8.80
C GLU A 153 -8.62 12.73 7.41
N CYS A 154 -9.03 11.64 6.79
CA CYS A 154 -8.65 11.35 5.40
C CYS A 154 -9.11 12.47 4.45
N VAL A 155 -10.36 12.93 4.56
CA VAL A 155 -10.90 14.06 3.79
C VAL A 155 -10.07 15.32 4.03
N ARG A 156 -9.81 15.65 5.30
CA ARG A 156 -8.98 16.82 5.67
C ARG A 156 -7.59 16.77 5.04
N ARG A 157 -6.95 15.58 5.08
CA ARG A 157 -5.60 15.38 4.50
C ARG A 157 -5.59 15.43 2.98
N ILE A 158 -6.60 14.88 2.30
CA ILE A 158 -6.78 14.98 0.84
C ILE A 158 -6.91 16.45 0.44
N THR A 159 -7.79 17.20 1.12
CA THR A 159 -7.98 18.64 0.85
C THR A 159 -6.69 19.43 1.08
N LYS A 160 -5.96 19.17 2.19
CA LYS A 160 -4.68 19.83 2.48
C LYS A 160 -3.60 19.52 1.45
N ARG A 161 -3.53 18.25 0.98
CA ARG A 161 -2.57 17.81 -0.04
C ARG A 161 -2.82 18.45 -1.39
N ASN A 162 -4.09 18.76 -1.69
CA ASN A 162 -4.53 19.45 -2.91
C ASN A 162 -4.01 18.82 -4.21
N ARG A 163 -4.05 17.49 -4.30
CA ARG A 163 -3.74 16.77 -5.54
C ARG A 163 -4.93 16.88 -6.47
N GLY A 164 -4.73 17.48 -7.68
CA GLY A 164 -5.82 17.82 -8.61
C GLY A 164 -6.72 16.64 -8.95
N GLU A 165 -6.15 15.47 -9.20
CA GLU A 165 -6.87 14.24 -9.57
C GLU A 165 -7.84 13.75 -8.46
N GLU A 166 -7.55 14.09 -7.21
CA GLU A 166 -8.32 13.62 -6.05
C GLU A 166 -9.44 14.57 -5.62
N CYS A 167 -9.61 15.71 -6.29
CA CYS A 167 -10.60 16.72 -5.92
C CYS A 167 -12.06 16.22 -6.02
N SER A 168 -12.29 15.20 -6.85
CA SER A 168 -13.63 14.60 -7.06
C SER A 168 -13.96 13.45 -6.11
N ILE A 169 -13.06 13.08 -5.19
CA ILE A 169 -13.28 11.96 -4.27
C ILE A 169 -14.34 12.34 -3.24
N GLU A 170 -15.47 11.66 -3.29
CA GLU A 170 -16.55 11.85 -2.33
C GLU A 170 -16.24 11.16 -0.99
N LYS A 171 -16.75 11.74 0.11
CA LYS A 171 -16.63 11.14 1.45
C LYS A 171 -17.24 9.74 1.50
N SER A 172 -18.39 9.53 0.84
CA SER A 172 -19.07 8.23 0.73
C SER A 172 -18.18 7.13 0.15
N TYR A 173 -17.34 7.47 -0.83
CA TYR A 173 -16.37 6.54 -1.38
C TYR A 173 -15.26 6.18 -0.39
N LEU A 174 -14.79 7.14 0.40
CA LEU A 174 -13.82 6.90 1.46
C LEU A 174 -14.41 6.05 2.61
N GLU A 175 -15.70 6.22 2.91
CA GLU A 175 -16.42 5.39 3.88
C GLU A 175 -16.53 3.94 3.40
N LEU A 176 -16.81 3.73 2.11
CA LEU A 176 -16.85 2.41 1.50
C LEU A 176 -15.46 1.75 1.50
N LEU A 177 -14.42 2.50 1.14
CA LEU A 177 -13.03 2.04 1.21
C LEU A 177 -12.63 1.63 2.63
N LYS A 178 -12.95 2.47 3.64
CA LYS A 178 -12.68 2.17 5.06
C LYS A 178 -13.31 0.85 5.46
N LYS A 179 -14.60 0.67 5.14
CA LYS A 179 -15.33 -0.56 5.41
C LYS A 179 -14.64 -1.79 4.79
N ARG A 180 -14.25 -1.70 3.51
CA ARG A 180 -13.59 -2.81 2.81
C ARG A 180 -12.19 -3.14 3.36
N PHE A 181 -11.42 -2.12 3.75
CA PHE A 181 -10.14 -2.35 4.41
C PHE A 181 -10.31 -2.96 5.81
N ASP A 182 -11.33 -2.56 6.57
CA ASP A 182 -11.65 -3.18 7.85
C ASP A 182 -12.08 -4.64 7.68
N GLU A 183 -12.92 -4.95 6.69
CA GLU A 183 -13.29 -6.33 6.35
C GLU A 183 -12.05 -7.15 5.98
N LEU A 184 -11.16 -6.63 5.12
CA LEU A 184 -9.91 -7.27 4.73
C LEU A 184 -9.03 -7.59 5.94
N THR A 185 -8.82 -6.62 6.82
CA THR A 185 -7.92 -6.77 7.96
C THR A 185 -8.51 -7.64 9.07
N ASN A 186 -9.83 -7.57 9.30
CA ASN A 186 -10.50 -8.39 10.31
C ASN A 186 -10.66 -9.87 9.89
N SER A 187 -10.74 -10.14 8.57
CA SER A 187 -10.84 -11.50 8.04
C SER A 187 -9.49 -12.12 7.65
N SER A 188 -8.39 -11.35 7.77
CA SER A 188 -7.07 -11.83 7.39
C SER A 188 -6.57 -12.93 8.29
N THR A 189 -5.97 -13.95 7.70
CA THR A 189 -5.19 -15.00 8.41
C THR A 189 -3.73 -14.57 8.64
N MET A 190 -3.30 -13.49 8.02
CA MET A 190 -1.97 -12.90 8.20
C MET A 190 -1.90 -12.07 9.48
N VAL A 191 -0.69 -11.80 9.94
CA VAL A 191 -0.45 -10.83 11.02
C VAL A 191 -0.94 -9.45 10.59
N VAL A 192 -1.77 -8.80 11.41
CA VAL A 192 -2.25 -7.43 11.18
C VAL A 192 -1.78 -6.54 12.32
N ILE A 193 -0.89 -5.62 12.01
CA ILE A 193 -0.41 -4.58 12.91
C ILE A 193 -1.25 -3.33 12.66
N ARG A 194 -2.17 -3.03 13.58
CA ARG A 194 -3.08 -1.88 13.44
C ARG A 194 -2.49 -0.67 14.13
N ILE A 195 -2.31 0.40 13.38
CA ILE A 195 -1.75 1.67 13.85
C ILE A 195 -2.86 2.74 13.81
N ASP A 196 -3.05 3.44 14.91
CA ASP A 196 -3.94 4.60 14.95
C ASP A 196 -3.41 5.71 14.02
N GLY A 197 -4.17 6.03 12.98
CA GLY A 197 -3.80 7.06 12.01
C GLY A 197 -3.86 8.49 12.54
N LEU A 198 -4.30 8.69 13.79
CA LEU A 198 -4.26 9.97 14.50
C LEU A 198 -3.06 10.09 15.45
N TYR A 199 -2.14 9.11 15.44
CA TYR A 199 -0.95 9.18 16.30
C TYR A 199 -0.19 10.49 16.09
N ASP A 200 0.33 11.02 17.19
CA ASP A 200 1.16 12.22 17.17
C ASP A 200 2.58 11.87 16.73
N CYS A 201 2.96 12.37 15.54
CA CYS A 201 4.26 12.04 14.93
C CYS A 201 5.45 12.51 15.79
N GLU A 202 5.32 13.57 16.57
CA GLU A 202 6.41 14.07 17.41
C GLU A 202 6.52 13.25 18.70
N ARG A 203 5.39 12.93 19.31
CA ARG A 203 5.34 12.26 20.62
C ARG A 203 5.36 10.73 20.53
N ASP A 204 4.62 10.15 19.58
CA ASP A 204 4.31 8.72 19.59
C ASP A 204 5.18 7.90 18.61
N THR A 205 5.98 8.54 17.74
CA THR A 205 6.76 7.85 16.69
C THR A 205 7.62 6.73 17.26
N LYS A 206 8.37 7.00 18.34
CA LYS A 206 9.26 6.00 18.93
C LYS A 206 8.49 4.77 19.38
N ARG A 207 7.40 4.96 20.12
CA ARG A 207 6.53 3.87 20.63
C ARG A 207 5.95 3.05 19.48
N VAL A 208 5.42 3.72 18.43
CA VAL A 208 4.84 3.05 17.26
C VAL A 208 5.90 2.24 16.51
N CYS A 209 7.10 2.78 16.34
CA CYS A 209 8.20 2.07 15.70
C CYS A 209 8.68 0.87 16.54
N GLU A 210 8.76 0.99 17.86
CA GLU A 210 9.11 -0.12 18.77
C GLU A 210 8.06 -1.23 18.71
N ASP A 211 6.77 -0.88 18.66
CA ASP A 211 5.69 -1.85 18.50
C ASP A 211 5.80 -2.60 17.17
N ILE A 212 6.01 -1.89 16.08
CA ILE A 212 6.24 -2.51 14.76
C ILE A 212 7.50 -3.39 14.80
N ALA A 213 8.61 -2.94 15.38
CA ALA A 213 9.85 -3.70 15.50
C ALA A 213 9.64 -5.06 16.17
N SER A 214 8.81 -5.12 17.22
CA SER A 214 8.50 -6.36 17.94
C SER A 214 7.83 -7.41 17.05
N HIS A 215 7.04 -6.97 16.07
CA HIS A 215 6.38 -7.86 15.10
C HIS A 215 7.28 -8.25 13.94
N LEU A 216 8.14 -7.33 13.46
CA LEU A 216 9.05 -7.58 12.35
C LEU A 216 10.23 -8.48 12.75
N HIS A 217 10.69 -8.36 14.02
CA HIS A 217 11.85 -9.06 14.56
C HIS A 217 11.51 -9.82 15.88
N PRO A 218 10.58 -10.78 15.88
CA PRO A 218 10.07 -11.42 17.09
C PRO A 218 11.16 -12.12 17.94
N ASN A 219 12.31 -12.43 17.36
CA ASN A 219 13.42 -13.11 18.02
C ASN A 219 14.57 -12.17 18.44
N GLN A 220 14.43 -10.86 18.26
CA GLN A 220 15.41 -9.87 18.68
C GLN A 220 14.86 -9.11 19.89
N SER A 221 15.56 -9.16 21.03
CA SER A 221 15.28 -8.20 22.10
C SER A 221 15.40 -6.79 21.54
N PRO A 222 14.53 -5.84 21.93
CA PRO A 222 14.63 -4.47 21.47
C PRO A 222 16.02 -3.93 21.81
N LYS A 223 16.92 -3.91 20.83
CA LYS A 223 18.21 -3.22 20.97
C LYS A 223 17.87 -1.78 21.22
N ALA A 224 18.46 -1.22 22.28
CA ALA A 224 18.33 0.19 22.60
C ALA A 224 18.53 1.00 21.31
N VAL A 225 17.47 1.65 20.88
CA VAL A 225 17.50 2.57 19.75
C VAL A 225 18.42 3.71 20.17
N LEU A 226 19.51 3.89 19.43
CA LEU A 226 20.43 4.99 19.68
C LEU A 226 19.65 6.31 19.66
N PRO A 227 19.88 7.21 20.62
CA PRO A 227 19.24 8.52 20.60
C PRO A 227 19.56 9.20 19.27
N ILE A 228 18.54 9.83 18.68
CA ILE A 228 18.73 10.75 17.58
C ILE A 228 19.61 11.87 18.16
N ASP A 229 20.84 12.00 17.67
CA ASP A 229 21.69 13.13 18.00
C ASP A 229 20.93 14.40 17.66
N GLU A 230 20.54 15.15 18.68
CA GLU A 230 20.06 16.52 18.55
C GLU A 230 21.27 17.38 18.13
N ASN A 231 21.37 17.65 16.82
CA ASN A 231 22.19 18.72 16.26
C ASN A 231 21.37 19.54 15.27
#